data_c5f745b012347cd5e4c3b865d8c4eec7
#
_entry.id   c5f745b012347cd5e4c3b865d8c4eec7
#
_cell.length_a   1.000
_cell.length_b   1.000
_cell.length_c   1.000
_cell.angle_alpha   90.00
_cell.angle_beta   90.00
_cell.angle_gamma   90.00
#
_symmetry.space_group_name_H-M   'P 1'
#
loop_
_entity.id
_entity.type
_entity.pdbx_description
1 polymer ?
#
loop_
_entity_poly.entity_id
_entity_poly.type
_entity_poly.pdbx_seq_one_letter_code
_entity_poly.pdbx_strand_id
1 'polypeptide(L)'
;MKPYNQTNISKNIFTRVFNPEDNEMFIWHRDKKSRIVKIISCDNWKLQIDNELPIILKEGYNYLIQKEVWHRIIAGNNKLKIEITELEESQLKXNIK
;
A
#
# COMPACT_ATOMS: atom_id res chain seq x y z
N MET A 1 -9.07 -15.15 5.30
CA MET A 1 -9.83 -13.96 4.90
C MET A 1 -8.90 -12.75 4.78
N LYS A 2 -9.11 -11.96 3.77
CA LYS A 2 -8.25 -10.80 3.55
C LYS A 2 -8.79 -9.58 4.28
N PRO A 3 -7.90 -8.70 4.75
CA PRO A 3 -8.33 -7.51 5.47
C PRO A 3 -8.82 -6.38 4.57
N TYR A 4 -9.10 -6.68 3.31
CA TYR A 4 -9.50 -5.66 2.35
C TYR A 4 -10.40 -6.25 1.29
N ASN A 5 -11.12 -5.37 0.61
CA ASN A 5 -11.85 -5.70 -0.59
C ASN A 5 -11.09 -5.14 -1.77
N GLN A 6 -10.94 -5.92 -2.82
CA GLN A 6 -10.13 -5.53 -3.97
C GLN A 6 -10.97 -5.49 -5.23
N THR A 7 -10.75 -4.47 -6.03
CA THR A 7 -11.35 -4.35 -7.34
C THR A 7 -10.24 -4.17 -8.36
N ASN A 8 -10.17 -5.06 -9.33
CA ASN A 8 -9.13 -5.00 -10.35
C ASN A 8 -9.53 -4.03 -11.45
N ILE A 9 -8.60 -3.16 -11.83
CA ILE A 9 -8.83 -2.16 -12.87
C ILE A 9 -8.18 -2.59 -14.16
N SER A 10 -6.95 -3.06 -14.09
CA SER A 10 -6.23 -3.57 -15.24
C SER A 10 -5.23 -4.59 -14.76
N LYS A 11 -4.32 -5.01 -15.65
CA LYS A 11 -3.41 -6.08 -15.31
C LYS A 11 -2.59 -5.79 -14.06
N ASN A 12 -2.11 -4.56 -13.91
CA ASN A 12 -1.22 -4.22 -12.81
C ASN A 12 -1.78 -3.16 -11.88
N ILE A 13 -3.06 -2.80 -12.05
CA ILE A 13 -3.65 -1.73 -11.24
C ILE A 13 -4.93 -2.24 -10.60
N PHE A 14 -5.04 -2.01 -9.31
CA PHE A 14 -6.24 -2.41 -8.58
C PHE A 14 -6.43 -1.50 -7.37
N THR A 15 -7.65 -1.47 -6.87
CA THR A 15 -7.96 -0.71 -5.68
C THR A 15 -8.26 -1.66 -4.54
N ARG A 16 -7.98 -1.20 -3.33
CA ARG A 16 -8.30 -1.93 -2.12
C ARG A 16 -8.94 -1.01 -1.12
N VAL A 17 -9.92 -1.54 -0.40
CA VAL A 17 -10.56 -0.84 0.71
C VAL A 17 -10.32 -1.66 1.96
N PHE A 18 -9.72 -1.02 2.96
CA PHE A 18 -9.42 -1.66 4.23
C PHE A 18 -10.35 -1.16 5.31
N ASN A 19 -10.75 -2.07 6.18
CA ASN A 19 -11.62 -1.75 7.29
C ASN A 19 -10.77 -1.71 8.56
N PRO A 20 -10.82 -0.61 9.34
CA PRO A 20 -9.95 -0.54 10.52
C PRO A 20 -10.23 -1.63 11.56
N GLU A 21 -11.41 -2.21 11.51
CA GLU A 21 -11.75 -3.26 12.46
C GLU A 21 -11.03 -4.57 12.19
N ASP A 22 -10.41 -4.68 11.03
CA ASP A 22 -9.66 -5.89 10.67
C ASP A 22 -8.17 -5.73 10.97
N ASN A 23 -7.82 -4.88 11.94
CA ASN A 23 -6.42 -4.53 12.15
C ASN A 23 -5.53 -5.71 12.54
N GLU A 24 -6.13 -6.77 13.07
CA GLU A 24 -5.33 -7.96 13.38
C GLU A 24 -4.72 -8.58 12.14
N MET A 25 -5.23 -8.24 10.97
CA MET A 25 -4.72 -8.75 9.71
C MET A 25 -3.63 -7.85 9.12
N PHE A 26 -3.36 -6.70 9.74
CA PHE A 26 -2.38 -5.75 9.21
C PHE A 26 -1.01 -6.07 9.80
N ILE A 27 -0.39 -7.13 9.29
CA ILE A 27 0.87 -7.63 9.85
C ILE A 27 2.02 -7.29 8.90
N TRP A 28 3.22 -7.38 9.43
CA TRP A 28 4.41 -7.19 8.62
C TRP A 28 4.41 -8.20 7.47
N HIS A 29 4.68 -7.69 6.28
CA HIS A 29 4.77 -8.55 5.10
C HIS A 29 5.62 -7.86 4.05
N ARG A 30 5.91 -8.59 2.98
CA ARG A 30 6.66 -8.04 1.86
C ARG A 30 6.05 -8.58 0.59
N ASP A 31 6.22 -7.81 -0.48
CA ASP A 31 5.64 -8.14 -1.77
C ASP A 31 6.73 -8.47 -2.77
N LYS A 32 6.38 -9.24 -3.77
CA LYS A 32 7.35 -9.66 -4.78
C LYS A 32 7.62 -8.58 -5.82
N LYS A 33 6.73 -7.60 -5.95
CA LYS A 33 6.89 -6.52 -6.88
C LYS A 33 6.86 -5.19 -6.15
N SER A 34 7.59 -4.22 -6.69
CA SER A 34 7.47 -2.86 -6.17
C SER A 34 6.09 -2.31 -6.52
N ARG A 35 5.61 -1.42 -5.67
CA ARG A 35 4.26 -0.87 -5.82
C ARG A 35 4.26 0.62 -5.60
N ILE A 36 3.46 1.31 -6.39
CA ILE A 36 3.10 2.70 -6.10
C ILE A 36 1.71 2.68 -5.52
N VAL A 37 1.58 3.23 -4.33
CA VAL A 37 0.31 3.24 -3.60
C VAL A 37 -0.21 4.67 -3.56
N LYS A 38 -1.33 4.91 -4.23
CA LYS A 38 -1.98 6.20 -4.22
C LYS A 38 -3.10 6.19 -3.19
N ILE A 39 -3.09 7.18 -2.30
CA ILE A 39 -4.09 7.25 -1.25
C ILE A 39 -5.31 7.99 -1.77
N ILE A 40 -6.43 7.27 -1.85
CA ILE A 40 -7.67 7.86 -2.36
C ILE A 40 -8.45 8.50 -1.22
N SER A 41 -8.60 7.79 -0.11
CA SER A 41 -9.23 8.37 1.07
C SER A 41 -8.67 7.69 2.31
N CYS A 42 -8.44 8.48 3.34
CA CYS A 42 -7.89 7.94 4.57
C CYS A 42 -8.14 8.92 5.72
N ASP A 43 -8.09 8.38 6.93
CA ASP A 43 -8.21 9.17 8.13
C ASP A 43 -7.29 8.57 9.18
N ASN A 44 -6.11 9.17 9.31
CA ASN A 44 -5.14 8.80 10.34
C ASN A 44 -4.56 7.38 10.20
N TRP A 45 -4.50 6.87 8.99
CA TRP A 45 -3.82 5.62 8.73
C TRP A 45 -2.35 5.88 8.53
N LYS A 46 -1.51 4.87 8.85
CA LYS A 46 -0.07 5.02 8.75
C LYS A 46 0.54 3.85 7.98
N LEU A 47 1.69 4.13 7.38
CA LEU A 47 2.51 3.11 6.74
C LEU A 47 3.84 3.06 7.47
N GLN A 48 4.29 1.86 7.76
CA GLN A 48 5.60 1.69 8.39
C GLN A 48 6.45 0.75 7.55
N ILE A 49 7.61 1.24 7.16
CA ILE A 49 8.63 0.46 6.46
C ILE A 49 9.62 -0.06 7.50
N ASP A 50 10.15 -1.24 7.26
CA ASP A 50 11.11 -1.86 8.16
C ASP A 50 12.23 -0.88 8.52
N ASN A 51 12.53 -0.79 9.81
CA ASN A 51 13.57 0.07 10.34
C ASN A 51 13.29 1.56 10.22
N GLU A 52 12.03 1.94 9.99
CA GLU A 52 11.64 3.34 9.90
C GLU A 52 10.47 3.60 10.81
N LEU A 53 10.29 4.86 11.15
CA LEU A 53 9.13 5.27 11.94
C LEU A 53 7.88 5.25 11.07
N PRO A 54 6.72 4.99 11.65
CA PRO A 54 5.48 5.07 10.88
C PRO A 54 5.26 6.48 10.35
N ILE A 55 4.71 6.56 9.14
CA ILE A 55 4.36 7.84 8.55
C ILE A 55 2.85 7.89 8.32
N ILE A 56 2.27 9.07 8.49
CA ILE A 56 0.85 9.27 8.28
C ILE A 56 0.58 9.36 6.79
N LEU A 57 -0.39 8.57 6.32
CA LEU A 57 -0.78 8.60 4.93
C LEU A 57 -1.67 9.80 4.66
N LYS A 58 -1.49 10.42 3.49
CA LYS A 58 -2.25 11.61 3.12
C LYS A 58 -2.96 11.41 1.79
N GLU A 59 -4.20 11.84 1.73
CA GLU A 59 -4.97 11.74 0.50
C GLU A 59 -4.26 12.42 -0.66
N GLY A 60 -4.30 11.77 -1.80
CA GLY A 60 -3.71 12.31 -3.01
C GLY A 60 -2.23 12.06 -3.17
N TYR A 61 -1.57 11.59 -2.12
CA TYR A 61 -0.15 11.31 -2.18
C TYR A 61 0.11 9.91 -2.68
N ASN A 62 1.27 9.73 -3.31
CA ASN A 62 1.74 8.44 -3.76
C ASN A 62 2.91 8.01 -2.89
N TYR A 63 2.96 6.72 -2.60
CA TYR A 63 4.03 6.15 -1.80
C TYR A 63 4.62 4.97 -2.55
N LEU A 64 5.94 4.93 -2.64
CA LEU A 64 6.62 3.80 -3.28
C LEU A 64 6.99 2.78 -2.20
N ILE A 65 6.56 1.54 -2.42
CA ILE A 65 6.96 0.43 -1.56
C ILE A 65 7.78 -0.52 -2.42
N GLN A 66 9.06 -0.60 -2.13
CA GLN A 66 9.97 -1.42 -2.92
C GLN A 66 9.74 -2.89 -2.65
N LYS A 67 9.97 -3.70 -3.68
CA LYS A 67 9.77 -5.14 -3.54
C LYS A 67 10.66 -5.72 -2.44
N GLU A 68 10.15 -6.75 -1.81
CA GLU A 68 10.87 -7.53 -0.80
C GLU A 68 11.25 -6.73 0.44
N VAL A 69 10.69 -5.54 0.61
CA VAL A 69 10.93 -4.74 1.81
C VAL A 69 9.75 -4.95 2.76
N TRP A 70 10.07 -5.33 3.99
CA TRP A 70 9.04 -5.56 5.00
C TRP A 70 8.33 -4.26 5.34
N HIS A 71 7.01 -4.32 5.41
CA HIS A 71 6.22 -3.14 5.74
C HIS A 71 4.86 -3.57 6.28
N ARG A 72 4.14 -2.60 6.82
CA ARG A 72 2.79 -2.83 7.30
C ARG A 72 2.01 -1.52 7.29
N ILE A 73 0.69 -1.63 7.32
CA ILE A 73 -0.14 -0.46 7.58
C ILE A 73 -0.66 -0.54 9.00
N ILE A 74 -0.90 0.63 9.57
CA ILE A 74 -1.42 0.75 10.93
C ILE A 74 -2.76 1.42 10.83
N ALA A 75 -3.77 0.77 11.39
CA ALA A 75 -5.14 1.22 11.20
C ALA A 75 -5.37 2.59 11.84
N GLY A 76 -6.15 3.38 11.14
CA GLY A 76 -6.61 4.65 11.68
C GLY A 76 -8.11 4.60 11.91
N ASN A 77 -8.79 5.67 11.55
CA ASN A 77 -10.23 5.79 11.68
C ASN A 77 -10.86 5.55 10.31
N ASN A 78 -12.10 5.08 10.31
CA ASN A 78 -12.83 4.88 9.06
C ASN A 78 -12.07 4.01 8.08
N LYS A 79 -12.60 3.85 6.89
CA LYS A 79 -11.99 2.97 5.89
C LYS A 79 -10.84 3.66 5.18
N LEU A 80 -9.87 2.86 4.77
CA LEU A 80 -8.76 3.32 3.93
C LEU A 80 -9.00 2.82 2.52
N LYS A 81 -8.95 3.74 1.54
CA LYS A 81 -9.06 3.34 0.14
C LYS A 81 -7.80 3.74 -0.60
N ILE A 82 -7.20 2.78 -1.28
CA ILE A 82 -5.96 3.02 -2.01
C ILE A 82 -6.05 2.43 -3.41
N GLU A 83 -5.22 2.96 -4.30
CA GLU A 83 -5.02 2.39 -5.62
C GLU A 83 -3.58 1.94 -5.71
N ILE A 84 -3.39 0.68 -6.06
CA ILE A 84 -2.06 0.08 -6.14
C ILE A 84 -1.71 -0.14 -7.60
N THR A 85 -0.50 0.30 -7.98
CA THR A 85 0.08 -0.02 -9.28
C THR A 85 1.32 -0.86 -9.04
N GLU A 86 1.30 -2.09 -9.54
CA GLU A 86 2.47 -2.96 -9.44
C GLU A 86 3.41 -2.66 -10.59
N LEU A 87 4.68 -2.52 -10.28
CA LEU A 87 5.68 -2.14 -11.26
C LEU A 87 6.46 -3.36 -11.73
N GLU A 88 6.66 -3.42 -13.04
CA GLU A 88 7.52 -4.44 -13.60
C GLU A 88 8.97 -4.03 -13.43
N GLU A 89 9.85 -5.02 -13.35
CA GLU A 89 11.26 -4.75 -13.19
C GLU A 89 11.80 -3.89 -14.32
N SER A 90 11.33 -4.10 -15.53
CA SER A 90 11.80 -3.32 -16.67
C SER A 90 11.44 -1.84 -16.53
N GLN A 91 10.30 -1.55 -15.93
CA GLN A 91 9.91 -0.15 -15.72
C GLN A 91 10.85 0.53 -14.75
N LEU A 92 11.24 -0.18 -13.70
CA LEU A 92 12.17 0.37 -12.74
C LEU A 92 13.52 0.65 -13.34
N LYS A 93 14.00 -0.25 -14.16
CA LYS A 93 15.31 -0.06 -14.81
C LYS A 93 15.33 1.15 -15.73
N UNK A 94 14.32 1.28 -16.22
CA UNK A 94 14.24 2.27 -17.08
C UNK A 94 14.39 3.55 -16.54
N ASN A 95 14.03 3.56 -15.49
CA ASN A 95 14.06 4.84 -14.80
C ASN A 95 15.39 5.13 -14.12
N ILE A 96 16.25 4.18 -14.08
CA ILE A 96 17.49 4.31 -13.32
C ILE A 96 18.65 4.89 -14.13
N LYS A 97 18.53 4.93 -15.37
CA LYS A 97 19.64 5.38 -16.21
C LYS A 97 20.26 6.68 -15.78
#